data_bbe3d5a0ea12654d4c90821285c8ab72
#
_entry.id   bbe3d5a0ea12654d4c90821285c8ab72
#
_cell.length_a   1.000
_cell.length_b   1.000
_cell.length_c   1.000
_cell.angle_alpha   90.00
_cell.angle_beta   90.00
_cell.angle_gamma   90.00
#
_symmetry.space_group_name_H-M   'P 1'
#
loop_
_entity.id
_entity.type
_entity.pdbx_description
1 polymer ?
#
loop_
_entity_poly.entity_id
_entity_poly.type
_entity_poly.pdbx_seq_one_letter_code
_entity_poly.pdbx_strand_id
1 'polypeptide(L)'
;MPQQTVYRLPSKGAGYQTLEEKSEPIPTAQPHEVVLKVHAVTLNYRDLVIANGGYPFPVKDGVVPMSDGAGAIEEVGSGVSGLQKGDWAIANFDVTNLYGPQQSKQTPLYA
;
A
#
# COMPACT_ATOMS: atom_id res chain seq x y z
N MET A 1 9.90 -19.23 -4.77
CA MET A 1 9.10 -18.07 -5.16
C MET A 1 9.90 -16.79 -4.97
N PRO A 2 9.79 -15.83 -5.88
CA PRO A 2 10.47 -14.55 -5.70
C PRO A 2 10.04 -13.87 -4.40
N GLN A 3 10.99 -13.21 -3.75
CA GLN A 3 10.78 -12.56 -2.46
C GLN A 3 10.93 -11.05 -2.61
N GLN A 4 10.30 -10.32 -1.73
CA GLN A 4 10.47 -8.88 -1.59
C GLN A 4 10.82 -8.53 -0.16
N THR A 5 11.47 -7.38 0.00
CA THR A 5 11.74 -6.81 1.32
C THR A 5 10.63 -5.84 1.68
N VAL A 6 10.05 -5.98 2.87
CA VAL A 6 9.03 -5.07 3.39
C VAL A 6 9.39 -4.67 4.80
N TYR A 7 8.91 -3.49 5.23
CA TYR A 7 9.05 -3.00 6.60
C TYR A 7 7.66 -2.96 7.22
N ARG A 8 7.44 -3.80 8.22
CA ARG A 8 6.15 -3.92 8.87
C ARG A 8 6.20 -3.49 10.32
N LEU A 9 5.11 -2.90 10.79
CA LEU A 9 4.93 -2.54 12.18
C LEU A 9 4.59 -3.82 12.95
N PRO A 10 5.40 -4.20 13.98
CA PRO A 10 5.18 -5.48 14.68
C PRO A 10 3.88 -5.53 15.45
N SER A 11 3.45 -4.38 16.00
CA SER A 11 2.17 -4.28 16.69
C SER A 11 1.61 -2.88 16.53
N LYS A 12 0.30 -2.76 16.66
CA LYS A 12 -0.40 -1.50 16.48
C LYS A 12 0.14 -0.46 17.48
N GLY A 13 0.58 0.69 16.97
CA GLY A 13 1.07 1.78 17.81
C GLY A 13 2.43 1.57 18.44
N ALA A 14 3.20 0.59 18.01
CA ALA A 14 4.51 0.28 18.60
C ALA A 14 5.56 1.38 18.36
N GLY A 15 5.35 2.26 17.38
CA GLY A 15 6.27 3.35 17.06
C GLY A 15 7.11 3.06 15.82
N TYR A 16 7.46 4.12 15.09
CA TYR A 16 8.24 3.98 13.83
C TYR A 16 9.59 3.30 14.04
N GLN A 17 10.16 3.42 15.24
CA GLN A 17 11.48 2.84 15.58
C GLN A 17 11.43 1.32 15.68
N THR A 18 10.23 0.72 15.75
CA THR A 18 10.05 -0.72 15.89
C THR A 18 9.79 -1.42 14.57
N LEU A 19 9.78 -0.71 13.45
CA LEU A 19 9.58 -1.31 12.14
C LEU A 19 10.55 -2.45 11.91
N GLU A 20 10.03 -3.58 11.46
CA GLU A 20 10.82 -4.78 11.19
C GLU A 20 10.96 -5.01 9.70
N GLU A 21 12.19 -5.26 9.27
CA GLU A 21 12.46 -5.70 7.91
C GLU A 21 12.11 -7.17 7.78
N LYS A 22 11.28 -7.50 6.79
CA LYS A 22 10.88 -8.87 6.53
C LYS A 22 11.03 -9.20 5.06
N SER A 23 11.34 -10.45 4.78
CA SER A 23 11.32 -11.00 3.42
C SER A 23 10.03 -11.76 3.24
N GLU A 24 9.25 -11.38 2.24
CA GLU A 24 7.94 -11.96 1.97
C GLU A 24 7.81 -12.30 0.50
N PRO A 25 6.96 -13.27 0.12
CA PRO A 25 6.69 -13.53 -1.28
C PRO A 25 6.11 -12.30 -1.97
N ILE A 26 6.50 -12.10 -3.22
CA ILE A 26 5.88 -11.06 -4.05
C ILE A 26 4.44 -11.47 -4.30
N PRO A 27 3.46 -10.58 -4.07
CA PRO A 27 2.05 -10.93 -4.29
C PRO A 27 1.74 -11.16 -5.76
N THR A 28 0.65 -11.86 -6.02
CA THR A 28 0.11 -12.04 -7.37
C THR A 28 -1.11 -11.14 -7.55
N ALA A 29 -1.35 -10.69 -8.79
CA ALA A 29 -2.51 -9.87 -9.09
C ALA A 29 -3.79 -10.70 -9.02
N GLN A 30 -4.74 -10.24 -8.24
CA GLN A 30 -6.09 -10.79 -8.22
C GLN A 30 -6.91 -10.17 -9.35
N PRO A 31 -8.14 -10.67 -9.63
CA PRO A 31 -8.99 -10.04 -10.63
C PRO A 31 -9.18 -8.55 -10.34
N HIS A 32 -9.09 -7.72 -11.36
CA HIS A 32 -9.21 -6.26 -11.31
C HIS A 32 -8.10 -5.56 -10.53
N GLU A 33 -6.98 -6.23 -10.32
CA GLU A 33 -5.81 -5.68 -9.63
C GLU A 33 -4.58 -5.71 -10.51
N VAL A 34 -3.61 -4.88 -10.15
CA VAL A 34 -2.26 -4.94 -10.74
C VAL A 34 -1.24 -5.07 -9.61
N VAL A 35 -0.11 -5.65 -9.91
CA VAL A 35 1.05 -5.63 -9.01
C VAL A 35 2.01 -4.55 -9.50
N LEU A 36 2.31 -3.63 -8.60
CA LEU A 36 3.19 -2.50 -8.88
C LEU A 36 4.56 -2.76 -8.25
N LYS A 37 5.60 -2.73 -9.08
CA LYS A 37 6.97 -2.76 -8.58
C LYS A 37 7.35 -1.35 -8.18
N VAL A 38 7.42 -1.08 -6.88
CA VAL A 38 7.63 0.26 -6.34
C VAL A 38 9.04 0.75 -6.63
N HIS A 39 9.15 1.91 -7.23
CA HIS A 39 10.43 2.58 -7.52
C HIS A 39 10.61 3.85 -6.70
N ALA A 40 9.53 4.46 -6.23
CA ALA A 40 9.59 5.69 -5.45
C ALA A 40 8.43 5.75 -4.47
N VAL A 41 8.67 6.35 -3.33
CA VAL A 41 7.66 6.58 -2.30
C VAL A 41 7.81 8.00 -1.78
N THR A 42 6.72 8.56 -1.23
CA THR A 42 6.78 9.79 -0.46
C THR A 42 6.41 9.53 0.97
N LEU A 43 7.14 10.17 1.88
CA LEU A 43 6.88 10.07 3.31
C LEU A 43 5.93 11.20 3.70
N ASN A 44 4.93 10.86 4.51
CA ASN A 44 3.92 11.79 4.97
C ASN A 44 3.79 11.75 6.47
N TYR A 45 3.31 12.83 7.06
CA TYR A 45 3.04 12.88 8.50
C TYR A 45 2.11 11.76 8.96
N ARG A 46 1.15 11.37 8.11
CA ARG A 46 0.23 10.27 8.38
C ARG A 46 0.97 8.95 8.66
N ASP A 47 2.08 8.72 8.00
CA ASP A 47 2.86 7.49 8.19
C ASP A 47 3.38 7.39 9.63
N LEU A 48 3.84 8.50 10.18
CA LEU A 48 4.26 8.57 11.58
C LEU A 48 3.08 8.39 12.54
N VAL A 49 1.94 9.00 12.23
CA VAL A 49 0.74 8.88 13.04
C VAL A 49 0.27 7.43 13.12
N ILE A 50 0.29 6.72 12.00
CA ILE A 50 -0.05 5.29 11.95
C ILE A 50 0.94 4.48 12.78
N ALA A 51 2.23 4.69 12.57
CA ALA A 51 3.26 3.92 13.27
C ALA A 51 3.23 4.15 14.77
N ASN A 52 2.93 5.35 15.21
CA ASN A 52 2.91 5.73 16.63
C ASN A 52 1.55 5.57 17.31
N GLY A 53 0.54 5.07 16.59
CA GLY A 53 -0.76 4.73 17.17
C GLY A 53 -1.77 5.85 17.29
N GLY A 54 -1.48 7.02 16.73
CA GLY A 54 -2.38 8.18 16.81
C GLY A 54 -3.42 8.28 15.69
N TYR A 55 -3.45 7.33 14.77
CA TYR A 55 -4.35 7.40 13.63
C TYR A 55 -5.80 7.11 14.07
N PRO A 56 -6.77 7.99 13.73
CA PRO A 56 -8.14 7.86 14.23
C PRO A 56 -8.99 6.79 13.53
N PHE A 57 -8.49 6.21 12.46
CA PHE A 57 -9.22 5.20 11.68
C PHE A 57 -8.61 3.81 11.88
N PRO A 58 -9.34 2.73 11.53
CA PRO A 58 -8.82 1.38 11.68
C PRO A 58 -7.52 1.16 10.92
N VAL A 59 -6.59 0.48 11.56
CA VAL A 59 -5.30 0.10 10.99
C VAL A 59 -5.13 -1.41 11.23
N LYS A 60 -4.77 -2.15 10.18
CA LYS A 60 -4.60 -3.60 10.33
C LYS A 60 -3.28 -3.92 11.05
N ASP A 61 -3.24 -5.08 11.68
CA ASP A 61 -2.02 -5.58 12.31
C ASP A 61 -0.96 -5.89 11.25
N GLY A 62 0.30 -5.61 11.59
CA GLY A 62 1.40 -5.88 10.67
C GLY A 62 1.46 -4.94 9.48
N VAL A 63 0.82 -3.78 9.56
CA VAL A 63 0.72 -2.86 8.43
C VAL A 63 2.09 -2.32 8.01
N VAL A 64 2.22 -2.05 6.71
CA VAL A 64 3.27 -1.18 6.18
C VAL A 64 2.73 0.25 6.29
N PRO A 65 3.31 1.11 7.12
CA PRO A 65 2.64 2.39 7.49
C PRO A 65 2.73 3.49 6.45
N MET A 66 2.96 3.16 5.20
CA MET A 66 3.04 4.11 4.09
C MET A 66 1.92 3.86 3.10
N SER A 67 1.55 4.89 2.35
CA SER A 67 0.44 4.83 1.41
C SER A 67 0.76 5.36 0.02
N ASP A 68 1.80 6.16 -0.14
CA ASP A 68 2.14 6.74 -1.42
C ASP A 68 3.27 5.97 -2.10
N GLY A 69 3.03 5.55 -3.32
CA GLY A 69 4.04 4.83 -4.08
C GLY A 69 3.81 4.98 -5.57
N ALA A 70 4.91 4.92 -6.31
CA ALA A 70 4.90 4.95 -7.76
C ALA A 70 5.89 3.91 -8.29
N GLY A 71 5.59 3.34 -9.42
CA GLY A 71 6.46 2.36 -10.02
C GLY A 71 5.94 1.81 -11.33
N ALA A 72 6.52 0.71 -11.75
CA ALA A 72 6.15 0.03 -12.99
C ALA A 72 5.20 -1.14 -12.70
N ILE A 73 4.23 -1.31 -13.57
CA ILE A 73 3.32 -2.45 -13.47
C ILE A 73 4.10 -3.72 -13.82
N GLU A 74 4.10 -4.68 -12.90
CA GLU A 74 4.81 -5.95 -13.02
C GLU A 74 3.89 -7.07 -13.48
N GLU A 75 2.62 -7.01 -13.07
CA GLU A 75 1.62 -8.03 -13.38
C GLU A 75 0.24 -7.37 -13.46
N VAL A 76 -0.58 -7.83 -14.39
CA VAL A 76 -1.94 -7.33 -14.59
C VAL A 76 -2.91 -8.49 -14.36
N GLY A 77 -3.86 -8.30 -13.46
CA GLY A 77 -4.90 -9.29 -13.17
C GLY A 77 -5.97 -9.31 -14.24
N SER A 78 -6.82 -10.33 -14.19
CA SER A 78 -7.93 -10.47 -15.13
C SER A 78 -8.91 -9.31 -14.98
N GLY A 79 -9.55 -8.91 -16.07
CA GLY A 79 -10.55 -7.84 -16.06
C GLY A 79 -9.97 -6.43 -16.09
N VAL A 80 -8.66 -6.28 -16.00
CA VAL A 80 -8.01 -4.96 -16.11
C VAL A 80 -7.83 -4.62 -17.58
N SER A 81 -8.25 -3.42 -17.97
CA SER A 81 -8.03 -2.89 -19.32
C SER A 81 -7.40 -1.51 -19.23
N GLY A 82 -6.67 -1.12 -20.26
CA GLY A 82 -6.02 0.19 -20.30
C GLY A 82 -4.68 0.28 -19.59
N LEU A 83 -4.25 -0.78 -18.92
CA LEU A 83 -2.94 -0.87 -18.25
C LEU A 83 -2.27 -2.16 -18.67
N GLN A 84 -0.95 -2.12 -18.79
CA GLN A 84 -0.16 -3.29 -19.16
C GLN A 84 1.17 -3.30 -18.43
N LYS A 85 1.80 -4.46 -18.38
CA LYS A 85 3.13 -4.62 -17.78
C LYS A 85 4.11 -3.63 -18.43
N GLY A 86 4.87 -2.96 -17.58
CA GLY A 86 5.84 -1.96 -17.99
C GLY A 86 5.33 -0.53 -17.93
N ASP A 87 4.01 -0.32 -17.84
CA ASP A 87 3.46 1.02 -17.65
C ASP A 87 3.86 1.58 -16.29
N TRP A 88 4.05 2.90 -16.22
CA TRP A 88 4.26 3.59 -14.96
C TRP A 88 2.91 3.97 -14.35
N ALA A 89 2.82 3.83 -13.04
CA ALA A 89 1.58 4.13 -12.33
C ALA A 89 1.87 4.66 -10.93
N ILE A 90 0.91 5.41 -10.40
CA ILE A 90 0.93 5.94 -9.03
C ILE A 90 -0.25 5.32 -8.31
N ALA A 91 -0.01 4.81 -7.10
CA ALA A 91 -1.08 4.24 -6.28
C ALA A 91 -1.99 5.35 -5.76
N ASN A 92 -3.30 5.15 -5.91
CA ASN A 92 -4.28 6.05 -5.36
C ASN A 92 -4.48 5.74 -3.87
N PHE A 93 -4.50 6.78 -3.05
CA PHE A 93 -4.68 6.63 -1.60
C PHE A 93 -5.99 5.90 -1.26
N ASP A 94 -7.09 6.33 -1.83
CA ASP A 94 -8.39 5.69 -1.61
C ASP A 94 -8.87 5.05 -2.91
N VAL A 95 -8.75 3.73 -2.97
CA VAL A 95 -9.07 2.96 -4.18
C VAL A 95 -10.55 2.96 -4.50
N THR A 96 -11.41 3.38 -3.57
CA THR A 96 -12.85 3.43 -3.77
C THR A 96 -13.36 4.81 -4.18
N ASN A 97 -12.53 5.85 -4.04
CA ASN A 97 -12.90 7.23 -4.39
C ASN A 97 -12.17 7.67 -5.65
N LEU A 98 -12.81 7.52 -6.80
CA LEU A 98 -12.18 7.80 -8.08
C LEU A 98 -12.15 9.29 -8.43
N TYR A 99 -13.14 10.06 -7.98
CA TYR A 99 -13.22 11.50 -8.22
C TYR A 99 -14.20 12.18 -7.27
N GLY A 100 -14.02 13.49 -7.09
CA GLY A 100 -14.91 14.29 -6.26
C GLY A 100 -14.71 14.11 -4.76
N PRO A 101 -15.56 14.73 -3.93
CA PRO A 101 -15.51 14.58 -2.48
C PRO A 101 -15.77 13.13 -2.07
N GLN A 102 -15.16 12.72 -0.96
CA GLN A 102 -15.35 11.36 -0.47
C GLN A 102 -16.82 11.15 -0.05
N GLN A 103 -17.45 10.14 -0.65
CA GLN A 103 -18.87 9.87 -0.49
C GLN A 103 -19.18 8.83 0.58
N SER A 104 -18.19 8.02 0.94
CA SER A 104 -18.37 6.88 1.82
C SER A 104 -17.48 6.98 3.05
N LYS A 105 -17.61 6.02 3.93
CA LYS A 105 -16.69 5.89 5.06
C LYS A 105 -15.27 5.68 4.53
N GLN A 106 -14.31 6.16 5.29
CA GLN A 106 -12.92 5.98 4.91
C GLN A 106 -12.58 4.51 4.71
N THR A 107 -11.90 4.23 3.60
CA THR A 107 -11.43 2.89 3.29
C THR A 107 -10.39 2.46 4.33
N PRO A 108 -10.48 1.23 4.86
CA PRO A 108 -9.43 0.71 5.72
C PRO A 108 -8.08 0.71 5.02
N LEU A 109 -7.02 0.88 5.79
CA LEU A 109 -5.68 0.88 5.27
C LEU A 109 -5.22 -0.55 4.94
N TYR A 110 -4.81 -0.75 3.70
CA TYR A 110 -4.24 -2.01 3.22
C TYR A 110 -2.77 -1.82 2.85
N ALA A 111 -1.95 -2.75 3.27
CA ALA A 111 -0.54 -2.77 2.86
C ALA A 111 0.05 -4.16 3.04
#